data_1574b1fb551afbae714b92ada3ba4fd5
#
_entry.id   1574b1fb551afbae714b92ada3ba4fd5
#
_cell.length_a   1.000
_cell.length_b   1.000
_cell.length_c   1.000
_cell.angle_alpha   90.00
_cell.angle_beta   90.00
_cell.angle_gamma   90.00
#
_symmetry.space_group_name_H-M   'P 1'
#
loop_
_entity.id
_entity.type
_entity.pdbx_description
1 polymer ?
#
loop_
_entity_poly.entity_id
_entity_poly.type
_entity_poly.pdbx_seq_one_letter_code
_entity_poly.pdbx_strand_id
1 'polypeptide(L)'
;MSVLSYLGYKLVELLAIVLPYPWIYAVAVSAARLWYATGVNVNIIKKNISRALNREIDDPEVHRIAVKVFTNWGKNITDFMRHRVVSRETLRSRVSLEGIEYLDEALKEKKGVVIISSHIGNFEWGACRLAVEGYKIWGVTLFRKSEKMNRFFEEMRMTKGFKTLYVNKITHIFRYLKNNEIIAIPSDWAPTGKPSRSFKFFGRRAKLPTGALQIALRSGAPLVPVFIWRDGKYTHHLVIRKPIELDRVGERDELISKNMDKVISVMETHIREHITEWELFHDIWVD
;
A
#
# COMPACT_ATOMS: atom_id res chain seq x y z
N MET A 1 10.64 -0.86 -19.19
CA MET A 1 11.02 0.51 -18.74
C MET A 1 12.40 0.78 -19.27
N SER A 2 12.58 1.92 -19.93
CA SER A 2 13.81 2.32 -20.63
C SER A 2 14.86 2.88 -19.64
N VAL A 3 16.11 3.03 -20.09
CA VAL A 3 17.18 3.77 -19.37
C VAL A 3 16.70 5.17 -18.99
N LEU A 4 15.90 5.79 -19.86
CA LEU A 4 15.31 7.11 -19.66
C LEU A 4 14.42 7.16 -18.40
N SER A 5 13.62 6.11 -18.14
CA SER A 5 12.80 6.04 -16.93
C SER A 5 13.67 5.99 -15.65
N TYR A 6 14.77 5.23 -15.69
CA TYR A 6 15.71 5.17 -14.56
C TYR A 6 16.35 6.53 -14.29
N LEU A 7 16.82 7.22 -15.34
CA LEU A 7 17.39 8.57 -15.21
C LEU A 7 16.38 9.57 -14.69
N GLY A 8 15.11 9.47 -15.11
CA GLY A 8 14.02 10.28 -14.56
C GLY A 8 13.83 10.09 -13.05
N TYR A 9 13.83 8.84 -12.56
CA TYR A 9 13.75 8.57 -11.13
C TYR A 9 14.96 9.11 -10.36
N LYS A 10 16.17 9.00 -10.94
CA LYS A 10 17.39 9.56 -10.33
C LYS A 10 17.36 11.09 -10.27
N LEU A 11 16.81 11.75 -11.27
CA LEU A 11 16.62 13.20 -11.27
C LEU A 11 15.60 13.61 -10.18
N VAL A 12 14.47 12.90 -10.08
CA VAL A 12 13.48 13.16 -9.02
C VAL A 12 14.08 12.93 -7.62
N GLU A 13 14.89 11.87 -7.43
CA GLU A 13 15.63 11.64 -6.18
C GLU A 13 16.56 12.81 -5.87
N LEU A 14 17.37 13.25 -6.83
CA LEU A 14 18.29 14.37 -6.65
C LEU A 14 17.55 15.65 -6.25
N LEU A 15 16.49 16.01 -6.97
CA LEU A 15 15.67 17.18 -6.66
C LEU A 15 15.00 17.05 -5.28
N ALA A 16 14.51 15.85 -4.95
CA ALA A 16 13.90 15.58 -3.64
C ALA A 16 14.90 15.75 -2.50
N ILE A 17 16.16 15.42 -2.70
CA ILE A 17 17.23 15.55 -1.69
C ILE A 17 17.70 17.01 -1.54
N VAL A 18 17.91 17.70 -2.65
CA VAL A 18 18.55 19.05 -2.66
C VAL A 18 17.54 20.13 -2.25
N LEU A 19 16.30 20.04 -2.71
CA LEU A 19 15.31 21.08 -2.45
C LEU A 19 14.70 20.95 -1.03
N PRO A 20 14.47 22.08 -0.34
CA PRO A 20 13.66 22.09 0.89
C PRO A 20 12.25 21.52 0.67
N TYR A 21 11.66 20.90 1.69
CA TYR A 21 10.32 20.28 1.61
C TYR A 21 9.23 21.16 0.98
N PRO A 22 9.08 22.46 1.34
CA PRO A 22 8.06 23.29 0.73
C PRO A 22 8.19 23.40 -0.80
N TRP A 23 9.43 23.55 -1.28
CA TRP A 23 9.71 23.72 -2.71
C TRP A 23 9.50 22.43 -3.49
N ILE A 24 10.04 21.31 -3.02
CA ILE A 24 9.88 20.03 -3.71
C ILE A 24 8.43 19.56 -3.70
N TYR A 25 7.66 19.86 -2.63
CA TYR A 25 6.22 19.58 -2.61
C TYR A 25 5.45 20.46 -3.59
N ALA A 26 5.81 21.73 -3.73
CA ALA A 26 5.19 22.60 -4.75
C ALA A 26 5.45 22.05 -6.15
N VAL A 27 6.68 21.64 -6.44
CA VAL A 27 7.04 20.98 -7.73
C VAL A 27 6.23 19.70 -7.93
N ALA A 28 6.17 18.82 -6.93
CA ALA A 28 5.43 17.55 -7.01
C ALA A 28 3.93 17.76 -7.23
N VAL A 29 3.33 18.70 -6.52
CA VAL A 29 1.90 19.06 -6.67
C VAL A 29 1.63 19.65 -8.06
N SER A 30 2.50 20.54 -8.56
CA SER A 30 2.37 21.12 -9.90
C SER A 30 2.50 20.03 -10.98
N ALA A 31 3.49 19.15 -10.88
CA ALA A 31 3.66 18.03 -11.78
C ALA A 31 2.48 17.05 -11.75
N ALA A 32 1.93 16.77 -10.57
CA ALA A 32 0.76 15.91 -10.40
C ALA A 32 -0.52 16.55 -11.04
N ARG A 33 -0.70 17.85 -10.88
CA ARG A 33 -1.81 18.57 -11.54
C ARG A 33 -1.66 18.58 -13.06
N LEU A 34 -0.44 18.76 -13.55
CA LEU A 34 -0.15 18.67 -14.99
C LEU A 34 -0.43 17.24 -15.49
N TRP A 35 0.01 16.22 -14.77
CA TRP A 35 -0.32 14.84 -15.11
C TRP A 35 -1.83 14.61 -15.13
N TYR A 36 -2.55 15.09 -14.13
CA TYR A 36 -4.02 15.04 -14.12
C TYR A 36 -4.61 15.70 -15.37
N ALA A 37 -4.11 16.88 -15.79
CA ALA A 37 -4.57 17.59 -16.97
C ALA A 37 -4.32 16.83 -18.29
N THR A 38 -3.34 15.90 -18.35
CA THR A 38 -3.13 15.04 -19.52
C THR A 38 -4.22 13.98 -19.72
N GLY A 39 -5.09 13.76 -18.75
CA GLY A 39 -6.13 12.73 -18.77
C GLY A 39 -5.63 11.30 -18.53
N VAL A 40 -4.31 11.07 -18.47
CA VAL A 40 -3.74 9.72 -18.28
C VAL A 40 -4.08 9.19 -16.89
N ASN A 41 -4.75 8.05 -16.85
CA ASN A 41 -5.25 7.36 -15.64
C ASN A 41 -6.35 8.12 -14.87
N VAL A 42 -6.77 9.29 -15.31
CA VAL A 42 -7.80 10.11 -14.62
C VAL A 42 -9.12 9.36 -14.52
N ASN A 43 -9.57 8.77 -15.63
CA ASN A 43 -10.82 8.02 -15.67
C ASN A 43 -10.80 6.78 -14.75
N ILE A 44 -9.65 6.13 -14.58
CA ILE A 44 -9.50 5.00 -13.65
C ILE A 44 -9.71 5.47 -12.21
N ILE A 45 -9.03 6.54 -11.81
CA ILE A 45 -9.17 7.11 -10.46
C ILE A 45 -10.59 7.62 -10.23
N LYS A 46 -11.17 8.36 -11.17
CA LYS A 46 -12.57 8.82 -11.08
C LYS A 46 -13.55 7.66 -10.95
N LYS A 47 -13.37 6.59 -11.75
CA LYS A 47 -14.19 5.39 -11.70
C LYS A 47 -14.09 4.69 -10.33
N ASN A 48 -12.89 4.56 -9.77
CA ASN A 48 -12.68 3.97 -8.46
C ASN A 48 -13.36 4.79 -7.35
N ILE A 49 -13.18 6.11 -7.36
CA ILE A 49 -13.81 7.03 -6.39
C ILE A 49 -15.35 7.02 -6.53
N SER A 50 -15.85 7.15 -7.75
CA SER A 50 -17.28 7.11 -8.09
C SER A 50 -17.96 5.87 -7.49
N ARG A 51 -17.35 4.70 -7.67
CA ARG A 51 -17.86 3.42 -7.15
C ARG A 51 -17.74 3.30 -5.65
N ALA A 52 -16.63 3.76 -5.05
CA ALA A 52 -16.44 3.73 -3.60
C ALA A 52 -17.44 4.63 -2.87
N LEU A 53 -17.81 5.77 -3.48
CA LEU A 53 -18.74 6.75 -2.89
C LEU A 53 -20.19 6.61 -3.39
N ASN A 54 -20.44 5.69 -4.35
CA ASN A 54 -21.73 5.54 -5.03
C ASN A 54 -22.24 6.87 -5.63
N ARG A 55 -21.35 7.56 -6.38
CA ARG A 55 -21.63 8.82 -7.08
C ARG A 55 -21.42 8.66 -8.57
N GLU A 56 -21.96 9.57 -9.38
CA GLU A 56 -21.67 9.62 -10.81
C GLU A 56 -20.20 9.99 -11.07
N ILE A 57 -19.62 9.46 -12.15
CA ILE A 57 -18.20 9.68 -12.48
C ILE A 57 -17.86 11.16 -12.76
N ASP A 58 -18.87 11.92 -13.20
CA ASP A 58 -18.74 13.36 -13.53
C ASP A 58 -19.19 14.28 -12.39
N ASP A 59 -19.51 13.71 -11.21
CA ASP A 59 -19.79 14.48 -10.01
C ASP A 59 -18.59 15.40 -9.68
N PRO A 60 -18.82 16.70 -9.43
CA PRO A 60 -17.75 17.64 -9.07
C PRO A 60 -16.91 17.18 -7.86
N GLU A 61 -17.53 16.50 -6.91
CA GLU A 61 -16.82 15.94 -5.74
C GLU A 61 -15.86 14.83 -6.15
N VAL A 62 -16.25 13.92 -7.07
CA VAL A 62 -15.38 12.88 -7.63
C VAL A 62 -14.17 13.52 -8.33
N HIS A 63 -14.39 14.60 -9.09
CA HIS A 63 -13.31 15.36 -9.71
C HIS A 63 -12.36 15.96 -8.65
N ARG A 64 -12.90 16.63 -7.63
CA ARG A 64 -12.14 17.25 -6.55
C ARG A 64 -11.27 16.22 -5.79
N ILE A 65 -11.83 15.06 -5.48
CA ILE A 65 -11.12 13.97 -4.81
C ILE A 65 -10.03 13.40 -5.73
N ALA A 66 -10.32 13.19 -7.01
CA ALA A 66 -9.34 12.67 -7.96
C ALA A 66 -8.10 13.58 -8.06
N VAL A 67 -8.27 14.90 -8.16
CA VAL A 67 -7.15 15.87 -8.12
C VAL A 67 -6.33 15.70 -6.82
N LYS A 68 -7.00 15.49 -5.69
CA LYS A 68 -6.35 15.24 -4.39
C LYS A 68 -5.53 13.96 -4.40
N VAL A 69 -6.05 12.86 -4.93
CA VAL A 69 -5.34 11.58 -5.06
C VAL A 69 -4.04 11.78 -5.84
N PHE A 70 -4.09 12.42 -7.02
CA PHE A 70 -2.88 12.70 -7.81
C PHE A 70 -1.86 13.54 -7.05
N THR A 71 -2.31 14.59 -6.36
CA THR A 71 -1.41 15.48 -5.63
C THR A 71 -0.82 14.81 -4.37
N ASN A 72 -1.58 13.96 -3.68
CA ASN A 72 -1.08 13.17 -2.55
C ASN A 72 -0.07 12.11 -3.03
N TRP A 73 -0.36 11.42 -4.13
CA TRP A 73 0.59 10.51 -4.76
C TRP A 73 1.93 11.20 -5.09
N GLY A 74 1.89 12.40 -5.68
CA GLY A 74 3.09 13.19 -5.97
C GLY A 74 3.92 13.49 -4.71
N LYS A 75 3.27 13.85 -3.60
CA LYS A 75 3.93 14.05 -2.31
C LYS A 75 4.50 12.75 -1.75
N ASN A 76 3.76 11.64 -1.83
CA ASN A 76 4.20 10.33 -1.33
C ASN A 76 5.41 9.81 -2.09
N ILE A 77 5.46 10.00 -3.42
CA ILE A 77 6.67 9.72 -4.22
C ILE A 77 7.84 10.61 -3.76
N THR A 78 7.61 11.89 -3.50
CA THR A 78 8.65 12.81 -3.00
C THR A 78 9.19 12.34 -1.66
N ASP A 79 8.33 11.96 -0.72
CA ASP A 79 8.72 11.43 0.58
C ASP A 79 9.56 10.15 0.43
N PHE A 80 9.13 9.24 -0.45
CA PHE A 80 9.88 8.03 -0.76
C PHE A 80 11.28 8.34 -1.34
N MET A 81 11.39 9.29 -2.28
CA MET A 81 12.67 9.68 -2.87
C MET A 81 13.64 10.30 -1.86
N ARG A 82 13.15 10.77 -0.72
CA ARG A 82 13.99 11.28 0.38
C ARG A 82 14.45 10.23 1.37
N HIS A 83 14.10 8.95 1.22
CA HIS A 83 14.44 7.89 2.18
C HIS A 83 15.93 7.85 2.56
N ARG A 84 16.84 8.15 1.62
CA ARG A 84 18.28 8.14 1.91
C ARG A 84 18.70 9.21 2.92
N VAL A 85 18.02 10.36 2.95
CA VAL A 85 18.38 11.53 3.76
C VAL A 85 17.45 11.77 4.95
N VAL A 86 16.28 11.17 4.97
CA VAL A 86 15.39 11.21 6.14
C VAL A 86 15.99 10.34 7.24
N SER A 87 16.22 10.90 8.43
CA SER A 87 16.71 10.12 9.57
C SER A 87 15.61 9.22 10.15
N ARG A 88 15.99 8.24 10.98
CA ARG A 88 15.03 7.37 11.69
C ARG A 88 14.17 8.19 12.66
N GLU A 89 14.76 9.16 13.32
CA GLU A 89 14.09 10.08 14.25
C GLU A 89 13.08 10.96 13.52
N THR A 90 13.44 11.48 12.34
CA THR A 90 12.52 12.24 11.49
C THR A 90 11.35 11.36 11.03
N LEU A 91 11.60 10.10 10.66
CA LEU A 91 10.52 9.19 10.28
C LEU A 91 9.60 8.90 11.46
N ARG A 92 10.15 8.69 12.68
CA ARG A 92 9.36 8.52 13.91
C ARG A 92 8.51 9.74 14.23
N SER A 93 9.07 10.94 14.13
CA SER A 93 8.33 12.17 14.42
C SER A 93 7.25 12.52 13.40
N ARG A 94 7.39 12.02 12.15
CA ARG A 94 6.45 12.30 11.06
C ARG A 94 5.40 11.22 10.82
N VAL A 95 5.60 10.03 11.38
CA VAL A 95 4.63 8.94 11.27
C VAL A 95 4.22 8.51 12.67
N SER A 96 3.09 9.01 13.14
CA SER A 96 2.48 8.55 14.39
C SER A 96 1.99 7.11 14.26
N LEU A 97 2.02 6.36 15.37
CA LEU A 97 1.59 4.96 15.44
C LEU A 97 0.40 4.83 16.38
N GLU A 98 -0.61 4.09 15.94
CA GLU A 98 -1.75 3.67 16.75
C GLU A 98 -1.90 2.15 16.66
N GLY A 99 -2.16 1.48 17.80
CA GLY A 99 -2.47 0.05 17.84
C GLY A 99 -1.25 -0.86 17.69
N ILE A 100 -0.04 -0.40 18.01
CA ILE A 100 1.20 -1.19 17.92
C ILE A 100 1.12 -2.47 18.76
N GLU A 101 0.38 -2.43 19.88
CA GLU A 101 0.12 -3.54 20.77
C GLU A 101 -0.54 -4.74 20.06
N TYR A 102 -1.39 -4.51 19.05
CA TYR A 102 -1.98 -5.59 18.26
C TYR A 102 -0.94 -6.37 17.44
N LEU A 103 0.09 -5.68 16.96
CA LEU A 103 1.18 -6.32 16.24
C LEU A 103 2.07 -7.10 17.18
N ASP A 104 2.37 -6.55 18.36
CA ASP A 104 3.16 -7.22 19.39
C ASP A 104 2.47 -8.47 19.90
N GLU A 105 1.15 -8.40 20.20
CA GLU A 105 0.36 -9.57 20.62
C GLU A 105 0.33 -10.64 19.52
N ALA A 106 0.12 -10.25 18.26
CA ALA A 106 0.11 -11.19 17.14
C ALA A 106 1.47 -11.91 16.99
N LEU A 107 2.58 -11.22 17.20
CA LEU A 107 3.93 -11.82 17.13
C LEU A 107 4.24 -12.75 18.30
N LYS A 108 3.55 -12.64 19.45
CA LYS A 108 3.70 -13.60 20.58
C LYS A 108 3.26 -15.01 20.21
N GLU A 109 2.39 -15.19 19.20
CA GLU A 109 2.01 -16.50 18.69
C GLU A 109 3.16 -17.27 18.01
N LYS A 110 4.30 -16.62 17.70
CA LYS A 110 5.47 -17.20 17.05
C LYS A 110 5.20 -17.82 15.65
N LYS A 111 4.18 -17.30 14.97
CA LYS A 111 3.78 -17.74 13.61
C LYS A 111 4.11 -16.69 12.54
N GLY A 112 4.79 -15.60 12.93
CA GLY A 112 4.89 -14.41 12.12
C GLY A 112 3.54 -13.70 11.95
N VAL A 113 3.49 -12.66 11.14
CA VAL A 113 2.26 -11.89 10.87
C VAL A 113 2.12 -11.64 9.39
N VAL A 114 0.90 -11.76 8.87
CA VAL A 114 0.53 -11.27 7.54
C VAL A 114 -0.19 -9.94 7.71
N ILE A 115 0.39 -8.85 7.23
CA ILE A 115 -0.26 -7.54 7.15
C ILE A 115 -1.03 -7.47 5.85
N ILE A 116 -2.32 -7.07 5.94
CA ILE A 116 -3.10 -6.59 4.80
C ILE A 116 -3.18 -5.07 4.85
N SER A 117 -3.16 -4.47 3.65
CA SER A 117 -3.34 -3.05 3.44
C SER A 117 -4.02 -2.81 2.10
N SER A 118 -4.32 -1.55 1.80
CA SER A 118 -4.69 -1.07 0.47
C SER A 118 -3.62 -0.11 -0.06
N HIS A 119 -3.68 0.25 -1.35
CA HIS A 119 -2.83 1.32 -1.89
C HIS A 119 -3.34 2.69 -1.42
N ILE A 120 -3.26 2.92 -0.11
CA ILE A 120 -3.74 4.11 0.58
C ILE A 120 -2.59 4.82 1.30
N GLY A 121 -2.47 6.12 1.09
CA GLY A 121 -1.45 6.96 1.70
C GLY A 121 -0.02 6.52 1.39
N ASN A 122 0.90 6.90 2.25
CA ASN A 122 2.33 6.58 2.07
C ASN A 122 2.69 5.22 2.72
N PHE A 123 2.20 4.13 2.14
CA PHE A 123 2.44 2.77 2.64
C PHE A 123 3.94 2.39 2.69
N GLU A 124 4.79 3.00 1.85
CA GLU A 124 6.25 2.83 1.92
C GLU A 124 6.81 3.41 3.24
N TRP A 125 6.37 4.60 3.63
CA TRP A 125 6.73 5.19 4.91
C TRP A 125 6.15 4.42 6.09
N GLY A 126 4.94 3.89 5.95
CA GLY A 126 4.32 3.03 6.96
C GLY A 126 5.14 1.78 7.24
N ALA A 127 5.53 1.05 6.21
CA ALA A 127 6.38 -0.14 6.35
C ALA A 127 7.78 0.21 6.89
N CYS A 128 8.38 1.31 6.43
CA CYS A 128 9.65 1.80 6.96
C CYS A 128 9.54 2.23 8.43
N ARG A 129 8.40 2.79 8.85
CA ARG A 129 8.16 3.17 10.24
C ARG A 129 8.18 1.95 11.16
N LEU A 130 7.52 0.86 10.76
CA LEU A 130 7.57 -0.42 11.49
C LEU A 130 9.00 -1.00 11.50
N ALA A 131 9.70 -0.96 10.37
CA ALA A 131 11.08 -1.44 10.32
C ALA A 131 12.03 -0.65 11.24
N VAL A 132 11.82 0.67 11.39
CA VAL A 132 12.60 1.53 12.31
C VAL A 132 12.30 1.20 13.77
N GLU A 133 11.13 0.68 14.11
CA GLU A 133 10.81 0.16 15.44
C GLU A 133 11.42 -1.22 15.73
N GLY A 134 12.10 -1.82 14.75
CA GLY A 134 12.81 -3.09 14.92
C GLY A 134 12.07 -4.30 14.37
N TYR A 135 10.88 -4.13 13.81
CA TYR A 135 10.16 -5.24 13.18
C TYR A 135 10.85 -5.71 11.91
N LYS A 136 10.99 -7.03 11.76
CA LYS A 136 11.49 -7.65 10.52
C LYS A 136 10.35 -7.74 9.51
N ILE A 137 10.25 -6.76 8.62
CA ILE A 137 9.14 -6.61 7.68
C ILE A 137 9.59 -6.74 6.22
N TRP A 138 8.79 -7.49 5.44
CA TRP A 138 8.95 -7.71 4.01
C TRP A 138 7.71 -7.21 3.27
N GLY A 139 7.90 -6.33 2.29
CA GLY A 139 6.82 -5.92 1.38
C GLY A 139 6.79 -6.77 0.13
N VAL A 140 5.64 -7.37 -0.16
CA VAL A 140 5.45 -8.12 -1.41
C VAL A 140 5.26 -7.16 -2.55
N THR A 141 6.05 -7.30 -3.62
CA THR A 141 6.03 -6.42 -4.79
C THR A 141 6.23 -7.19 -6.10
N LEU A 142 5.85 -6.53 -7.20
CA LEU A 142 6.11 -7.06 -8.53
C LEU A 142 7.59 -6.90 -8.91
N PHE A 143 8.13 -7.92 -9.58
CA PHE A 143 9.41 -7.81 -10.24
C PHE A 143 9.24 -6.99 -11.54
N ARG A 144 9.90 -5.84 -11.61
CA ARG A 144 9.88 -4.97 -12.79
C ARG A 144 10.84 -5.52 -13.84
N LYS A 145 10.56 -5.29 -15.12
CA LYS A 145 11.44 -5.70 -16.24
C LYS A 145 12.87 -5.12 -16.16
N SER A 146 13.07 -4.02 -15.46
CA SER A 146 14.38 -3.38 -15.29
C SER A 146 14.99 -3.75 -13.94
N GLU A 147 16.08 -4.51 -13.94
CA GLU A 147 16.84 -4.84 -12.74
C GLU A 147 17.38 -3.61 -12.02
N LYS A 148 17.84 -2.59 -12.77
CA LYS A 148 18.32 -1.31 -12.21
C LYS A 148 17.21 -0.65 -11.36
N MET A 149 15.96 -0.69 -11.85
CA MET A 149 14.83 -0.14 -11.10
C MET A 149 14.50 -0.98 -9.86
N ASN A 150 14.53 -2.31 -9.97
CA ASN A 150 14.31 -3.19 -8.84
C ASN A 150 15.33 -2.89 -7.73
N ARG A 151 16.61 -2.86 -8.08
CA ARG A 151 17.71 -2.52 -7.16
C ARG A 151 17.55 -1.13 -6.55
N PHE A 152 17.18 -0.14 -7.35
CA PHE A 152 16.93 1.22 -6.86
C PHE A 152 15.87 1.25 -5.74
N PHE A 153 14.71 0.62 -5.96
CA PHE A 153 13.65 0.56 -4.95
C PHE A 153 14.03 -0.28 -3.73
N GLU A 154 14.73 -1.40 -3.92
CA GLU A 154 15.25 -2.21 -2.81
C GLU A 154 16.20 -1.41 -1.92
N GLU A 155 17.18 -0.74 -2.52
CA GLU A 155 18.14 0.08 -1.79
C GLU A 155 17.44 1.18 -1.00
N MET A 156 16.44 1.85 -1.59
CA MET A 156 15.67 2.90 -0.91
C MET A 156 14.98 2.35 0.34
N ARG A 157 14.27 1.21 0.23
CA ARG A 157 13.59 0.56 1.35
C ARG A 157 14.57 0.09 2.42
N MET A 158 15.69 -0.50 2.00
CA MET A 158 16.72 -1.01 2.90
C MET A 158 17.38 0.06 3.76
N THR A 159 17.38 1.34 3.34
CA THR A 159 17.90 2.45 4.18
C THR A 159 17.22 2.52 5.56
N LYS A 160 16.00 2.00 5.66
CA LYS A 160 15.20 1.96 6.91
C LYS A 160 15.00 0.53 7.44
N GLY A 161 15.55 -0.48 6.78
CA GLY A 161 15.40 -1.90 7.18
C GLY A 161 14.15 -2.58 6.62
N PHE A 162 13.36 -1.90 5.80
CA PHE A 162 12.22 -2.49 5.09
C PHE A 162 12.72 -3.35 3.92
N LYS A 163 12.39 -4.63 3.91
CA LYS A 163 12.87 -5.61 2.94
C LYS A 163 11.87 -5.83 1.80
N THR A 164 12.38 -6.16 0.62
CA THR A 164 11.55 -6.43 -0.56
C THR A 164 11.45 -7.93 -0.81
N LEU A 165 10.24 -8.43 -1.03
CA LEU A 165 9.96 -9.78 -1.48
C LEU A 165 9.21 -9.76 -2.80
N TYR A 166 9.82 -10.30 -3.85
CA TYR A 166 9.17 -10.36 -5.16
C TYR A 166 8.17 -11.50 -5.26
N VAL A 167 7.04 -11.25 -5.95
CA VAL A 167 5.95 -12.21 -6.14
C VAL A 167 6.43 -13.53 -6.79
N ASN A 168 7.48 -13.53 -7.61
CA ASN A 168 8.06 -14.74 -8.17
C ASN A 168 8.85 -15.59 -7.15
N LYS A 169 9.15 -15.04 -5.95
CA LYS A 169 9.78 -15.74 -4.82
C LYS A 169 8.81 -15.93 -3.65
N ILE A 170 7.52 -15.96 -3.92
CA ILE A 170 6.46 -15.96 -2.89
C ILE A 170 6.53 -17.20 -1.97
N THR A 171 7.10 -18.30 -2.42
CA THR A 171 7.32 -19.51 -1.61
C THR A 171 8.20 -19.27 -0.37
N HIS A 172 9.06 -18.25 -0.41
CA HIS A 172 9.90 -17.87 0.73
C HIS A 172 9.09 -17.28 1.90
N ILE A 173 7.85 -16.82 1.66
CA ILE A 173 6.98 -16.25 2.69
C ILE A 173 6.86 -17.17 3.90
N PHE A 174 6.62 -18.47 3.67
CA PHE A 174 6.44 -19.43 4.78
C PHE A 174 7.67 -19.56 5.65
N ARG A 175 8.89 -19.44 5.08
CA ARG A 175 10.13 -19.42 5.85
C ARG A 175 10.24 -18.17 6.72
N TYR A 176 9.90 -16.99 6.17
CA TYR A 176 9.94 -15.74 6.95
C TYR A 176 8.91 -15.74 8.07
N LEU A 177 7.69 -16.21 7.81
CA LEU A 177 6.66 -16.37 8.85
C LEU A 177 7.11 -17.33 9.95
N LYS A 178 7.73 -18.48 9.61
CA LYS A 178 8.32 -19.40 10.60
C LYS A 178 9.43 -18.75 11.44
N ASN A 179 10.14 -17.78 10.90
CA ASN A 179 11.14 -16.98 11.63
C ASN A 179 10.51 -15.84 12.44
N ASN A 180 9.19 -15.83 12.59
CA ASN A 180 8.43 -14.79 13.27
C ASN A 180 8.61 -13.39 12.65
N GLU A 181 8.70 -13.32 11.31
CA GLU A 181 8.84 -12.08 10.57
C GLU A 181 7.48 -11.64 9.98
N ILE A 182 7.36 -10.38 9.56
CA ILE A 182 6.13 -9.78 9.06
C ILE A 182 6.15 -9.75 7.53
N ILE A 183 5.03 -10.12 6.91
CA ILE A 183 4.82 -10.04 5.46
C ILE A 183 3.70 -9.05 5.18
N ALA A 184 3.99 -7.95 4.51
CA ALA A 184 3.01 -6.92 4.14
C ALA A 184 2.58 -7.07 2.68
N ILE A 185 1.25 -7.13 2.45
CA ILE A 185 0.66 -7.37 1.13
C ILE A 185 -0.52 -6.41 0.92
N PRO A 186 -0.40 -5.41 0.03
CA PRO A 186 -1.56 -4.65 -0.45
C PRO A 186 -2.56 -5.61 -1.11
N SER A 187 -3.85 -5.49 -0.76
CA SER A 187 -4.87 -6.51 -1.09
C SER A 187 -6.08 -5.95 -1.85
N ASP A 188 -5.99 -4.73 -2.34
CA ASP A 188 -7.04 -4.05 -3.12
C ASP A 188 -6.85 -4.18 -4.65
N TRP A 189 -5.76 -4.79 -5.10
CA TRP A 189 -5.48 -5.03 -6.52
C TRP A 189 -4.64 -6.28 -6.75
N ALA A 190 -4.97 -7.03 -7.80
CA ALA A 190 -4.20 -8.16 -8.29
C ALA A 190 -3.58 -7.84 -9.66
N PRO A 191 -2.27 -8.05 -9.85
CA PRO A 191 -1.65 -7.92 -11.15
C PRO A 191 -2.25 -8.89 -12.17
N THR A 192 -2.29 -8.48 -13.44
CA THR A 192 -2.77 -9.33 -14.54
C THR A 192 -2.05 -10.69 -14.54
N GLY A 193 -2.81 -11.77 -14.67
CA GLY A 193 -2.28 -13.14 -14.65
C GLY A 193 -1.95 -13.68 -13.25
N LYS A 194 -2.27 -12.95 -12.17
CA LYS A 194 -2.16 -13.45 -10.80
C LYS A 194 -3.52 -13.92 -10.26
N PRO A 195 -3.53 -14.86 -9.30
CA PRO A 195 -4.77 -15.38 -8.74
C PRO A 195 -5.60 -14.25 -8.11
N SER A 196 -6.80 -14.08 -8.63
CA SER A 196 -7.81 -13.15 -8.10
C SER A 196 -9.16 -13.79 -8.25
N ARG A 197 -10.10 -13.40 -7.41
CA ARG A 197 -11.51 -13.83 -7.48
C ARG A 197 -12.40 -12.60 -7.51
N SER A 198 -13.62 -12.81 -8.02
CA SER A 198 -14.63 -11.76 -8.05
C SER A 198 -15.37 -11.71 -6.71
N PHE A 199 -15.38 -10.55 -6.08
CA PHE A 199 -16.08 -10.26 -4.84
C PHE A 199 -16.93 -8.99 -4.99
N LYS A 200 -17.84 -8.79 -4.04
CA LYS A 200 -18.58 -7.54 -3.90
C LYS A 200 -17.69 -6.54 -3.13
N PHE A 201 -17.30 -5.45 -3.77
CA PHE A 201 -16.48 -4.39 -3.22
C PHE A 201 -17.17 -3.06 -3.47
N PHE A 202 -17.44 -2.28 -2.43
CA PHE A 202 -18.31 -1.10 -2.49
C PHE A 202 -19.66 -1.35 -3.19
N GLY A 203 -20.23 -2.53 -2.96
CA GLY A 203 -21.49 -2.91 -3.57
C GLY A 203 -21.42 -3.39 -5.03
N ARG A 204 -20.25 -3.36 -5.69
CA ARG A 204 -20.04 -3.73 -7.09
C ARG A 204 -19.08 -4.89 -7.23
N ARG A 205 -19.11 -5.58 -8.38
CA ARG A 205 -18.19 -6.70 -8.62
C ARG A 205 -16.80 -6.20 -8.95
N ALA A 206 -15.79 -6.69 -8.19
CA ALA A 206 -14.39 -6.36 -8.40
C ALA A 206 -13.52 -7.63 -8.33
N LYS A 207 -12.40 -7.64 -9.06
CA LYS A 207 -11.37 -8.69 -8.97
C LYS A 207 -10.37 -8.33 -7.88
N LEU A 208 -10.41 -9.05 -6.76
CA LEU A 208 -9.50 -8.84 -5.63
C LEU A 208 -8.56 -10.04 -5.44
N PRO A 209 -7.30 -9.79 -5.01
CA PRO A 209 -6.37 -10.87 -4.69
C PRO A 209 -6.77 -11.55 -3.38
N THR A 210 -6.63 -12.85 -3.34
CA THR A 210 -6.86 -13.67 -2.13
C THR A 210 -5.55 -14.12 -1.49
N GLY A 211 -4.40 -13.65 -1.99
CA GLY A 211 -3.09 -14.15 -1.63
C GLY A 211 -2.75 -13.97 -0.14
N ALA A 212 -2.96 -12.78 0.41
CA ALA A 212 -2.70 -12.50 1.82
C ALA A 212 -3.52 -13.41 2.74
N LEU A 213 -4.83 -13.52 2.49
CA LEU A 213 -5.72 -14.40 3.23
C LEU A 213 -5.29 -15.87 3.14
N GLN A 214 -5.01 -16.37 1.91
CA GLN A 214 -4.59 -17.75 1.72
C GLN A 214 -3.26 -18.07 2.43
N ILE A 215 -2.32 -17.13 2.47
CA ILE A 215 -1.06 -17.27 3.22
C ILE A 215 -1.35 -17.35 4.71
N ALA A 216 -2.20 -16.47 5.26
CA ALA A 216 -2.58 -16.47 6.68
C ALA A 216 -3.30 -17.77 7.09
N LEU A 217 -4.23 -18.26 6.25
CA LEU A 217 -4.93 -19.52 6.49
C LEU A 217 -3.97 -20.72 6.48
N ARG A 218 -3.03 -20.78 5.52
CA ARG A 218 -2.10 -21.93 5.36
C ARG A 218 -0.97 -21.93 6.38
N SER A 219 -0.49 -20.77 6.81
CA SER A 219 0.59 -20.63 7.79
C SER A 219 0.10 -20.67 9.24
N GLY A 220 -1.18 -20.41 9.46
CA GLY A 220 -1.73 -20.17 10.80
C GLY A 220 -1.38 -18.79 11.37
N ALA A 221 -0.67 -17.94 10.62
CA ALA A 221 -0.31 -16.60 11.05
C ALA A 221 -1.54 -15.69 11.22
N PRO A 222 -1.54 -14.77 12.19
CA PRO A 222 -2.53 -13.71 12.30
C PRO A 222 -2.55 -12.83 11.04
N LEU A 223 -3.75 -12.39 10.63
CA LEU A 223 -3.97 -11.45 9.53
C LEU A 223 -4.31 -10.08 10.11
N VAL A 224 -3.38 -9.14 10.04
CA VAL A 224 -3.45 -7.83 10.71
C VAL A 224 -3.67 -6.72 9.69
N PRO A 225 -4.77 -5.95 9.78
CA PRO A 225 -4.97 -4.78 8.94
C PRO A 225 -4.09 -3.61 9.39
N VAL A 226 -3.39 -2.99 8.44
CA VAL A 226 -2.54 -1.82 8.69
C VAL A 226 -2.75 -0.81 7.58
N PHE A 227 -3.06 0.44 7.95
CA PHE A 227 -3.30 1.52 7.00
C PHE A 227 -2.54 2.77 7.41
N ILE A 228 -2.24 3.62 6.45
CA ILE A 228 -1.58 4.90 6.67
C ILE A 228 -2.21 5.97 5.80
N TRP A 229 -2.36 7.16 6.34
CA TRP A 229 -2.81 8.33 5.58
C TRP A 229 -2.05 9.57 6.02
N ARG A 230 -2.10 10.59 5.20
CA ARG A 230 -1.52 11.90 5.52
C ARG A 230 -2.51 12.68 6.39
N ASP A 231 -2.10 13.02 7.60
CA ASP A 231 -2.88 13.78 8.59
C ASP A 231 -2.45 15.25 8.73
N GLY A 232 -1.34 15.62 8.08
CA GLY A 232 -0.81 16.98 8.08
C GLY A 232 0.00 17.28 6.83
N LYS A 233 0.65 18.44 6.83
CA LYS A 233 1.44 18.87 5.67
C LYS A 233 2.59 17.90 5.37
N TYR A 234 3.26 17.40 6.43
CA TYR A 234 4.44 16.53 6.36
C TYR A 234 4.35 15.32 7.28
N THR A 235 3.19 15.09 7.88
CA THR A 235 2.93 14.04 8.85
C THR A 235 1.94 13.01 8.33
N HIS A 236 2.05 11.81 8.87
CA HIS A 236 1.19 10.69 8.56
C HIS A 236 0.74 10.00 9.84
N HIS A 237 -0.39 9.34 9.78
CA HIS A 237 -0.91 8.48 10.83
C HIS A 237 -0.94 7.04 10.34
N LEU A 238 -0.25 6.15 11.02
CA LEU A 238 -0.23 4.70 10.76
C LEU A 238 -1.06 4.02 11.83
N VAL A 239 -2.12 3.35 11.41
CA VAL A 239 -3.00 2.59 12.28
C VAL A 239 -2.83 1.09 12.06
N ILE A 240 -2.69 0.36 13.15
CA ILE A 240 -2.69 -1.10 13.21
C ILE A 240 -4.00 -1.50 13.89
N ARG A 241 -4.80 -2.31 13.23
CA ARG A 241 -6.08 -2.79 13.77
C ARG A 241 -5.94 -4.18 14.36
N LYS A 242 -6.90 -4.58 15.19
CA LYS A 242 -6.98 -5.96 15.72
C LYS A 242 -6.87 -6.97 14.58
N PRO A 243 -6.18 -8.10 14.79
CA PRO A 243 -6.18 -9.20 13.83
C PRO A 243 -7.59 -9.59 13.42
N ILE A 244 -7.79 -9.87 12.13
CA ILE A 244 -9.08 -10.38 11.65
C ILE A 244 -9.25 -11.81 12.15
N GLU A 245 -10.37 -12.07 12.85
CA GLU A 245 -10.75 -13.41 13.28
C GLU A 245 -11.12 -14.26 12.06
N LEU A 246 -10.21 -15.15 11.66
CA LEU A 246 -10.39 -16.00 10.50
C LEU A 246 -11.10 -17.31 10.86
N ASP A 247 -12.14 -17.64 10.11
CA ASP A 247 -12.69 -18.99 10.08
C ASP A 247 -11.64 -19.92 9.45
N ARG A 248 -11.33 -21.04 10.11
CA ARG A 248 -10.24 -21.94 9.69
C ARG A 248 -10.73 -23.38 9.44
N VAL A 249 -12.01 -23.66 9.68
CA VAL A 249 -12.62 -24.99 9.51
C VAL A 249 -13.73 -24.89 8.47
N GLY A 250 -13.68 -25.74 7.45
CA GLY A 250 -14.67 -25.79 6.35
C GLY A 250 -14.00 -26.01 4.99
N GLU A 251 -14.82 -26.06 3.95
CA GLU A 251 -14.36 -26.18 2.58
C GLU A 251 -13.56 -24.94 2.15
N ARG A 252 -12.49 -25.17 1.38
CA ARG A 252 -11.52 -24.13 1.02
C ARG A 252 -12.14 -22.89 0.37
N ASP A 253 -13.06 -23.11 -0.57
CA ASP A 253 -13.65 -22.00 -1.33
C ASP A 253 -14.64 -21.20 -0.51
N GLU A 254 -15.38 -21.87 0.38
CA GLU A 254 -16.26 -21.24 1.36
C GLU A 254 -15.45 -20.43 2.38
N LEU A 255 -14.37 -21.00 2.92
CA LEU A 255 -13.46 -20.28 3.83
C LEU A 255 -12.88 -19.01 3.20
N ILE A 256 -12.47 -19.09 1.92
CA ILE A 256 -11.94 -17.92 1.22
C ILE A 256 -13.04 -16.86 1.08
N SER A 257 -14.25 -17.25 0.65
CA SER A 257 -15.36 -16.31 0.47
C SER A 257 -15.70 -15.59 1.78
N LYS A 258 -16.00 -16.36 2.82
CA LYS A 258 -16.42 -15.86 4.13
C LYS A 258 -15.38 -14.97 4.79
N ASN A 259 -14.10 -15.35 4.74
CA ASN A 259 -13.04 -14.53 5.30
C ASN A 259 -12.72 -13.29 4.43
N MET A 260 -12.89 -13.38 3.10
CA MET A 260 -12.74 -12.20 2.24
C MET A 260 -13.80 -11.13 2.52
N ASP A 261 -15.01 -11.48 2.91
CA ASP A 261 -16.03 -10.51 3.31
C ASP A 261 -15.55 -9.67 4.51
N LYS A 262 -14.89 -10.31 5.49
CA LYS A 262 -14.28 -9.62 6.64
C LYS A 262 -13.12 -8.70 6.20
N VAL A 263 -12.24 -9.19 5.34
CA VAL A 263 -11.12 -8.42 4.77
C VAL A 263 -11.63 -7.20 3.99
N ILE A 264 -12.62 -7.40 3.15
CA ILE A 264 -13.24 -6.37 2.31
C ILE A 264 -13.89 -5.29 3.19
N SER A 265 -14.66 -5.68 4.21
CA SER A 265 -15.32 -4.74 5.12
C SER A 265 -14.31 -3.78 5.77
N VAL A 266 -13.16 -4.30 6.24
CA VAL A 266 -12.11 -3.48 6.84
C VAL A 266 -11.47 -2.56 5.81
N MET A 267 -11.18 -3.04 4.59
CA MET A 267 -10.62 -2.21 3.54
C MET A 267 -11.59 -1.10 3.10
N GLU A 268 -12.87 -1.44 2.88
CA GLU A 268 -13.90 -0.46 2.49
C GLU A 268 -14.04 0.69 3.50
N THR A 269 -14.03 0.36 4.80
CA THR A 269 -14.10 1.36 5.87
C THR A 269 -12.95 2.36 5.74
N HIS A 270 -11.72 1.90 5.74
CA HIS A 270 -10.55 2.78 5.68
C HIS A 270 -10.43 3.54 4.36
N ILE A 271 -10.78 2.93 3.24
CA ILE A 271 -10.77 3.61 1.94
C ILE A 271 -11.81 4.75 1.91
N ARG A 272 -13.04 4.52 2.44
CA ARG A 272 -14.06 5.59 2.50
C ARG A 272 -13.64 6.76 3.38
N GLU A 273 -13.10 6.47 4.56
CA GLU A 273 -12.66 7.49 5.52
C GLU A 273 -11.51 8.34 4.96
N HIS A 274 -10.65 7.73 4.13
CA HIS A 274 -9.45 8.36 3.59
C HIS A 274 -9.39 8.32 2.06
N ILE A 275 -10.52 8.50 1.39
CA ILE A 275 -10.68 8.32 -0.06
C ILE A 275 -9.72 9.17 -0.90
N THR A 276 -9.29 10.34 -0.41
CA THR A 276 -8.31 11.21 -1.08
C THR A 276 -6.88 10.66 -1.07
N GLU A 277 -6.63 9.62 -0.29
CA GLU A 277 -5.36 8.92 -0.17
C GLU A 277 -5.35 7.57 -0.92
N TRP A 278 -6.47 7.16 -1.53
CA TRP A 278 -6.56 5.87 -2.23
C TRP A 278 -5.96 5.96 -3.64
N GLU A 279 -4.70 5.55 -3.76
CA GLU A 279 -3.84 5.69 -4.93
C GLU A 279 -3.93 4.48 -5.88
N LEU A 280 -5.13 3.95 -6.11
CA LEU A 280 -5.34 2.79 -6.97
C LEU A 280 -5.47 3.20 -8.44
N PHE A 281 -4.34 3.25 -9.17
CA PHE A 281 -4.27 3.55 -10.61
C PHE A 281 -4.55 2.34 -11.51
N HIS A 282 -5.34 1.39 -11.02
CA HIS A 282 -5.73 0.18 -11.74
C HIS A 282 -7.25 0.00 -11.74
N ASP A 283 -7.80 -0.45 -12.86
CA ASP A 283 -9.20 -0.87 -12.93
C ASP A 283 -9.33 -2.28 -12.35
N ILE A 284 -10.14 -2.43 -11.32
CA ILE A 284 -10.39 -3.70 -10.63
C ILE A 284 -11.80 -4.23 -10.89
N TRP A 285 -12.63 -3.44 -11.53
CA TRP A 285 -14.06 -3.72 -11.71
C TRP A 285 -14.31 -4.71 -12.86
N VAL A 286 -15.41 -5.46 -12.77
CA VAL A 286 -15.72 -6.58 -13.68
C VAL A 286 -16.99 -6.30 -14.48
N ASP A 287 -17.66 -5.19 -14.28
CA ASP A 287 -18.84 -4.70 -15.00
C ASP A 287 -18.49 -3.69 -16.07
#